data_ca54a63082f4446ad7ab08fdf3c20157
#
_entry.id   ca54a63082f4446ad7ab08fdf3c20157
#
_cell.length_a   1.000
_cell.length_b   1.000
_cell.length_c   1.000
_cell.angle_alpha   90.00
_cell.angle_beta   90.00
_cell.angle_gamma   90.00
#
_symmetry.space_group_name_H-M   'P 1'
#
loop_
_entity.id
_entity.type
_entity.pdbx_description
1 polymer ?
#
loop_
_entity_poly.entity_id
_entity_poly.type
_entity_poly.pdbx_seq_one_letter_code
_entity_poly.pdbx_strand_id
1 'polypeptide(L)'
;VPVGDRADTAVPRRFAVIGSPIAHSLSPLLHRTAYAALGVQDARYDRFEVGAGGLAAFLASAEGSVLQGLSVTMPGKPEAFALATERDETATALEVANTLIRRADGCWRAENHDVYGITAAFADHGVDAARAVGVLGSGATATSALAASARLGAERVLLSARSP
;
A
#
# COMPACT_ATOMS: atom_id res chain seq x y z
N VAL A 1 -10.82 26.64 41.07
CA VAL A 1 -10.72 25.18 40.82
C VAL A 1 -9.93 25.02 39.55
N PRO A 2 -8.71 24.43 39.54
CA PRO A 2 -7.96 24.22 38.33
C PRO A 2 -8.65 23.11 37.50
N VAL A 3 -8.99 23.44 36.25
CA VAL A 3 -9.43 22.46 35.26
C VAL A 3 -8.24 21.55 34.98
N GLY A 4 -8.35 20.30 35.41
CA GLY A 4 -7.32 19.29 35.16
C GLY A 4 -7.18 19.05 33.67
N ASP A 5 -5.99 19.28 33.20
CA ASP A 5 -5.49 18.86 31.89
C ASP A 5 -5.54 17.33 31.84
N ARG A 6 -6.62 16.76 31.30
CA ARG A 6 -6.65 15.36 30.92
C ARG A 6 -5.82 15.26 29.65
N ALA A 7 -4.52 15.06 29.81
CA ALA A 7 -3.72 14.48 28.74
C ALA A 7 -4.41 13.17 28.34
N ASP A 8 -5.13 13.22 27.22
CA ASP A 8 -5.73 12.06 26.59
C ASP A 8 -4.59 11.12 26.16
N THR A 9 -4.33 10.11 26.99
CA THR A 9 -3.33 9.08 26.71
C THR A 9 -3.86 8.07 25.69
N ALA A 10 -4.40 8.57 24.60
CA ALA A 10 -4.80 7.73 23.49
C ALA A 10 -3.57 6.95 22.98
N VAL A 11 -3.68 5.63 22.93
CA VAL A 11 -2.63 4.77 22.38
C VAL A 11 -2.36 5.21 20.94
N PRO A 12 -1.13 5.57 20.57
CA PRO A 12 -0.83 6.05 19.25
C PRO A 12 -1.27 5.06 18.17
N ARG A 13 -1.92 5.56 17.14
CA ARG A 13 -2.23 4.79 15.94
C ARG A 13 -0.93 4.37 15.25
N ARG A 14 -0.81 3.11 14.91
CA ARG A 14 0.42 2.55 14.35
C ARG A 14 0.22 2.04 12.94
N PHE A 15 1.07 2.51 12.05
CA PHE A 15 1.10 2.15 10.64
C PHE A 15 2.52 1.77 10.23
N ALA A 16 2.65 1.03 9.14
CA ALA A 16 3.96 0.68 8.62
C ALA A 16 3.95 0.41 7.12
N VAL A 17 5.13 0.41 6.52
CA VAL A 17 5.39 -0.23 5.23
C VAL A 17 6.11 -1.55 5.45
N ILE A 18 5.73 -2.58 4.71
CA ILE A 18 6.36 -3.89 4.70
C ILE A 18 6.77 -4.32 3.30
N GLY A 19 7.84 -5.10 3.23
CA GLY A 19 8.39 -5.69 2.00
C GLY A 19 9.80 -6.20 2.21
N SER A 20 10.44 -6.71 1.18
CA SER A 20 11.84 -7.15 1.22
C SER A 20 12.49 -7.00 -0.17
N PRO A 21 13.61 -6.26 -0.27
CA PRO A 21 14.24 -5.42 0.75
C PRO A 21 13.45 -4.14 1.02
N ILE A 22 13.43 -3.63 2.27
CA ILE A 22 12.63 -2.46 2.66
C ILE A 22 13.45 -1.28 3.18
N ALA A 23 14.74 -1.47 3.46
CA ALA A 23 15.58 -0.47 4.09
C ALA A 23 15.60 0.89 3.37
N HIS A 24 15.46 0.89 2.06
CA HIS A 24 15.48 2.08 1.18
C HIS A 24 14.11 2.79 1.08
N SER A 25 13.05 2.26 1.68
CA SER A 25 11.71 2.86 1.58
C SER A 25 11.66 4.25 2.21
N LEU A 26 11.16 5.21 1.44
CA LEU A 26 10.92 6.59 1.88
C LEU A 26 9.55 6.78 2.55
N SER A 27 8.69 5.76 2.57
CA SER A 27 7.34 5.86 3.13
C SER A 27 7.34 6.36 4.59
N PRO A 28 8.22 5.92 5.50
CA PRO A 28 8.24 6.47 6.86
C PRO A 28 8.56 7.96 6.91
N LEU A 29 9.48 8.44 6.08
CA LEU A 29 9.82 9.86 5.99
C LEU A 29 8.62 10.67 5.48
N LEU A 30 8.00 10.24 4.38
CA LEU A 30 6.84 10.91 3.79
C LEU A 30 5.66 11.01 4.76
N HIS A 31 5.29 9.90 5.41
CA HIS A 31 4.16 9.88 6.33
C HIS A 31 4.44 10.72 7.58
N ARG A 32 5.63 10.62 8.19
CA ARG A 32 5.98 11.42 9.36
C ARG A 32 6.02 12.91 9.06
N THR A 33 6.53 13.30 7.88
CA THR A 33 6.50 14.69 7.43
C THR A 33 5.07 15.18 7.22
N ALA A 34 4.22 14.37 6.59
CA ALA A 34 2.81 14.69 6.41
C ALA A 34 2.06 14.79 7.75
N TYR A 35 2.28 13.87 8.69
CA TYR A 35 1.71 13.93 10.03
C TYR A 35 2.08 15.21 10.76
N ALA A 36 3.37 15.60 10.70
CA ALA A 36 3.83 16.85 11.31
C ALA A 36 3.17 18.07 10.67
N ALA A 37 3.08 18.14 9.36
CA ALA A 37 2.46 19.24 8.62
C ALA A 37 0.95 19.36 8.88
N LEU A 38 0.27 18.24 9.13
CA LEU A 38 -1.17 18.16 9.41
C LEU A 38 -1.49 18.22 10.90
N GLY A 39 -0.51 18.35 11.80
CA GLY A 39 -0.72 18.34 13.24
C GLY A 39 -1.17 17.01 13.83
N VAL A 40 -0.97 15.90 13.12
CA VAL A 40 -1.31 14.54 13.59
C VAL A 40 -0.22 14.04 14.54
N GLN A 41 -0.49 14.10 15.85
CA GLN A 41 0.48 13.75 16.89
C GLN A 41 0.33 12.31 17.40
N ASP A 42 -0.82 11.70 17.20
CA ASP A 42 -1.21 10.38 17.69
C ASP A 42 -0.95 9.25 16.69
N ALA A 43 -0.16 9.48 15.65
CA ALA A 43 0.16 8.48 14.64
C ALA A 43 1.68 8.20 14.56
N ARG A 44 2.01 6.93 14.33
CA ARG A 44 3.37 6.44 14.08
C ARG A 44 3.40 5.67 12.77
N TYR A 45 4.48 5.83 12.02
CA TYR A 45 4.68 5.11 10.77
C TYR A 45 6.10 4.53 10.74
N ASP A 46 6.19 3.21 10.67
CA ASP A 46 7.44 2.45 10.72
C ASP A 46 7.68 1.65 9.43
N ARG A 47 8.74 0.87 9.38
CA ARG A 47 9.02 -0.09 8.31
C ARG A 47 9.51 -1.40 8.91
N PHE A 48 9.07 -2.51 8.32
CA PHE A 48 9.51 -3.85 8.73
C PHE A 48 9.85 -4.66 7.49
N GLU A 49 10.95 -5.41 7.57
CA GLU A 49 11.32 -6.32 6.51
C GLU A 49 10.52 -7.61 6.64
N VAL A 50 9.72 -7.89 5.60
CA VAL A 50 8.87 -9.08 5.54
C VAL A 50 9.05 -9.71 4.15
N GLY A 51 9.68 -10.88 4.12
CA GLY A 51 9.90 -11.66 2.91
C GLY A 51 8.66 -12.43 2.46
N ALA A 52 8.78 -13.11 1.32
CA ALA A 52 7.72 -13.94 0.77
C ALA A 52 7.25 -15.01 1.77
N GLY A 53 5.94 -15.19 1.90
CA GLY A 53 5.31 -16.13 2.84
C GLY A 53 5.31 -15.67 4.29
N GLY A 54 5.85 -14.48 4.59
CA GLY A 54 6.04 -14.00 5.95
C GLY A 54 4.92 -13.13 6.50
N LEU A 55 3.96 -12.70 5.68
CA LEU A 55 2.98 -11.68 6.09
C LEU A 55 2.09 -12.17 7.24
N ALA A 56 1.55 -13.35 7.17
CA ALA A 56 0.66 -13.88 8.23
C ALA A 56 1.37 -13.99 9.58
N ALA A 57 2.61 -14.50 9.59
CA ALA A 57 3.43 -14.61 10.80
C ALA A 57 3.79 -13.22 11.36
N PHE A 58 4.13 -12.27 10.48
CA PHE A 58 4.39 -10.90 10.90
C PHE A 58 3.16 -10.26 11.55
N LEU A 59 1.96 -10.39 10.96
CA LEU A 59 0.73 -9.80 11.52
C LEU A 59 0.33 -10.42 12.87
N ALA A 60 0.77 -11.65 13.14
CA ALA A 60 0.59 -12.32 14.43
C ALA A 60 1.67 -11.95 15.47
N SER A 61 2.76 -11.31 15.06
CA SER A 61 3.85 -10.89 15.97
C SER A 61 3.44 -9.74 16.88
N ALA A 62 4.27 -9.43 17.86
CA ALA A 62 4.05 -8.30 18.77
C ALA A 62 4.03 -6.96 18.03
N GLU A 63 4.87 -6.78 17.01
CA GLU A 63 4.92 -5.57 16.19
C GLU A 63 3.69 -5.49 15.25
N GLY A 64 3.36 -6.60 14.57
CA GLY A 64 2.28 -6.63 13.57
C GLY A 64 0.89 -6.57 14.20
N SER A 65 0.71 -7.18 15.38
CA SER A 65 -0.59 -7.27 16.05
C SER A 65 -1.18 -5.93 16.48
N VAL A 66 -0.36 -4.90 16.65
CA VAL A 66 -0.77 -3.55 17.07
C VAL A 66 -0.94 -2.57 15.91
N LEU A 67 -0.64 -2.99 14.66
CA LEU A 67 -0.77 -2.14 13.49
C LEU A 67 -2.24 -2.01 13.06
N GLN A 68 -2.62 -0.81 12.67
CA GLN A 68 -3.97 -0.46 12.18
C GLN A 68 -4.02 -0.34 10.66
N GLY A 69 -2.87 -0.23 10.02
CA GLY A 69 -2.77 -0.19 8.56
C GLY A 69 -1.35 -0.43 8.10
N LEU A 70 -1.24 -0.92 6.87
CA LEU A 70 0.01 -1.28 6.23
C LEU A 70 0.03 -0.83 4.78
N SER A 71 1.13 -0.21 4.37
CA SER A 71 1.52 -0.20 2.96
C SER A 71 2.30 -1.48 2.67
N VAL A 72 1.96 -2.16 1.60
CA VAL A 72 2.57 -3.43 1.22
C VAL A 72 3.28 -3.27 -0.12
N THR A 73 4.58 -3.60 -0.13
CA THR A 73 5.35 -3.66 -1.37
C THR A 73 5.84 -5.07 -1.65
N MET A 74 6.70 -5.22 -2.63
CA MET A 74 7.30 -6.50 -3.01
C MET A 74 7.95 -7.20 -1.81
N PRO A 75 7.77 -8.52 -1.63
CA PRO A 75 6.96 -9.45 -2.43
C PRO A 75 5.52 -9.63 -1.93
N GLY A 76 5.07 -8.93 -0.90
CA GLY A 76 3.89 -9.22 -0.09
C GLY A 76 2.52 -8.89 -0.72
N LYS A 77 2.43 -8.22 -1.88
CA LYS A 77 1.15 -7.75 -2.45
C LYS A 77 0.12 -8.87 -2.75
N PRO A 78 0.51 -10.04 -3.28
CA PRO A 78 -0.42 -11.16 -3.45
C PRO A 78 -0.87 -11.76 -2.10
N GLU A 79 0.04 -11.83 -1.12
CA GLU A 79 -0.28 -12.32 0.23
C GLU A 79 -1.27 -11.39 0.94
N ALA A 80 -1.09 -10.07 0.78
CA ALA A 80 -2.00 -9.07 1.35
C ALA A 80 -3.42 -9.23 0.79
N PHE A 81 -3.55 -9.47 -0.52
CA PHE A 81 -4.83 -9.79 -1.13
C PHE A 81 -5.45 -11.08 -0.58
N ALA A 82 -4.66 -12.15 -0.53
CA ALA A 82 -5.14 -13.48 -0.11
C ALA A 82 -5.58 -13.50 1.37
N LEU A 83 -4.87 -12.78 2.24
CA LEU A 83 -5.11 -12.75 3.69
C LEU A 83 -6.36 -11.94 4.07
N ALA A 84 -6.69 -10.91 3.32
CA ALA A 84 -7.78 -10.02 3.65
C ALA A 84 -9.14 -10.68 3.46
N THR A 85 -10.08 -10.39 4.37
CA THR A 85 -11.47 -10.87 4.30
C THR A 85 -12.36 -9.95 3.47
N GLU A 86 -11.97 -8.69 3.33
CA GLU A 86 -12.65 -7.69 2.51
C GLU A 86 -11.66 -7.09 1.51
N ARG A 87 -12.12 -6.77 0.31
CA ARG A 87 -11.27 -6.27 -0.78
C ARG A 87 -11.99 -5.18 -1.54
N ASP A 88 -11.25 -4.17 -2.03
CA ASP A 88 -11.80 -3.22 -2.98
C ASP A 88 -11.92 -3.85 -4.38
N GLU A 89 -12.60 -3.17 -5.28
CA GLU A 89 -12.83 -3.65 -6.66
C GLU A 89 -11.50 -3.84 -7.41
N THR A 90 -10.55 -2.92 -7.22
CA THR A 90 -9.27 -2.96 -7.91
C THR A 90 -8.41 -4.12 -7.41
N ALA A 91 -8.31 -4.31 -6.09
CA ALA A 91 -7.60 -5.46 -5.53
C ALA A 91 -8.24 -6.78 -5.96
N THR A 92 -9.57 -6.85 -6.01
CA THR A 92 -10.32 -8.03 -6.45
C THR A 92 -10.05 -8.37 -7.91
N ALA A 93 -10.04 -7.35 -8.79
CA ALA A 93 -9.80 -7.56 -10.21
C ALA A 93 -8.36 -7.99 -10.54
N LEU A 94 -7.39 -7.57 -9.72
CA LEU A 94 -5.97 -7.78 -9.99
C LEU A 94 -5.34 -8.87 -9.11
N GLU A 95 -6.04 -9.34 -8.08
CA GLU A 95 -5.53 -10.29 -7.07
C GLU A 95 -4.24 -9.82 -6.37
N VAL A 96 -4.02 -8.51 -6.29
CA VAL A 96 -2.90 -7.88 -5.58
C VAL A 96 -3.36 -6.65 -4.81
N ALA A 97 -2.83 -6.46 -3.61
CA ALA A 97 -3.11 -5.30 -2.77
C ALA A 97 -1.82 -4.63 -2.30
N ASN A 98 -1.80 -3.30 -2.31
CA ASN A 98 -0.69 -2.52 -1.79
C ASN A 98 -1.01 -1.88 -0.43
N THR A 99 -2.23 -2.04 0.07
CA THR A 99 -2.71 -1.44 1.31
C THR A 99 -3.56 -2.45 2.08
N LEU A 100 -3.28 -2.56 3.38
CA LEU A 100 -4.12 -3.30 4.33
C LEU A 100 -4.61 -2.34 5.41
N ILE A 101 -5.90 -2.38 5.71
CA ILE A 101 -6.55 -1.58 6.76
C ILE A 101 -7.18 -2.54 7.75
N ARG A 102 -6.84 -2.40 9.04
CA ARG A 102 -7.44 -3.19 10.11
C ARG A 102 -8.84 -2.64 10.42
N ARG A 103 -9.81 -3.52 10.40
CA ARG A 103 -11.20 -3.20 10.74
C ARG A 103 -11.43 -3.32 12.25
N ALA A 104 -12.56 -2.79 12.70
CA ALA A 104 -12.95 -2.84 14.12
C ALA A 104 -13.13 -4.25 14.65
N ASP A 105 -13.48 -5.23 13.79
CA ASP A 105 -13.58 -6.64 14.12
C ASP A 105 -12.24 -7.39 14.15
N GLY A 106 -11.13 -6.67 13.88
CA GLY A 106 -9.78 -7.22 13.83
C GLY A 106 -9.39 -7.83 12.48
N CYS A 107 -10.33 -8.01 11.56
CA CYS A 107 -10.06 -8.47 10.21
C CYS A 107 -9.33 -7.40 9.37
N TRP A 108 -8.79 -7.83 8.22
CA TRP A 108 -8.12 -6.94 7.29
C TRP A 108 -8.95 -6.70 6.03
N ARG A 109 -8.98 -5.43 5.61
CA ARG A 109 -9.43 -5.01 4.29
C ARG A 109 -8.22 -4.72 3.42
N ALA A 110 -8.21 -5.26 2.20
CA ALA A 110 -7.18 -5.04 1.20
C ALA A 110 -7.65 -4.06 0.12
N GLU A 111 -6.76 -3.15 -0.26
CA GLU A 111 -7.01 -2.16 -1.30
C GLU A 111 -5.81 -2.07 -2.26
N ASN A 112 -6.09 -1.68 -3.52
CA ASN A 112 -5.05 -1.41 -4.50
C ASN A 112 -5.16 0.02 -5.03
N HIS A 113 -4.26 0.87 -4.59
CA HIS A 113 -4.14 2.28 -5.02
C HIS A 113 -3.10 2.50 -6.13
N ASP A 114 -2.34 1.46 -6.53
CA ASP A 114 -1.29 1.62 -7.56
C ASP A 114 -1.89 2.06 -8.90
N VAL A 115 -3.04 1.49 -9.29
CA VAL A 115 -3.69 1.82 -10.58
C VAL A 115 -4.06 3.29 -10.65
N TYR A 116 -4.69 3.79 -9.58
CA TYR A 116 -5.03 5.22 -9.47
C TYR A 116 -3.76 6.09 -9.47
N GLY A 117 -2.76 5.73 -8.67
CA GLY A 117 -1.51 6.48 -8.58
C GLY A 117 -0.79 6.59 -9.93
N ILE A 118 -0.78 5.50 -10.71
CA ILE A 118 -0.17 5.50 -12.06
C ILE A 118 -0.95 6.43 -13.00
N THR A 119 -2.28 6.30 -13.07
CA THR A 119 -3.09 7.14 -13.96
C THR A 119 -3.03 8.62 -13.55
N ALA A 120 -3.08 8.92 -12.25
CA ALA A 120 -2.96 10.29 -11.75
C ALA A 120 -1.59 10.91 -12.09
N ALA A 121 -0.49 10.14 -11.93
CA ALA A 121 0.84 10.62 -12.27
C ALA A 121 0.99 10.94 -13.78
N PHE A 122 0.35 10.18 -14.65
CA PHE A 122 0.29 10.49 -16.08
C PHE A 122 -0.51 11.77 -16.35
N ALA A 123 -1.70 11.90 -15.74
CA ALA A 123 -2.55 13.07 -15.88
C ALA A 123 -1.86 14.36 -15.40
N ASP A 124 -1.13 14.33 -14.29
CA ASP A 124 -0.34 15.44 -13.76
C ASP A 124 0.74 15.92 -14.74
N HIS A 125 1.14 15.06 -15.69
CA HIS A 125 2.09 15.38 -16.76
C HIS A 125 1.43 15.59 -18.12
N GLY A 126 0.10 15.79 -18.16
CA GLY A 126 -0.66 16.07 -19.37
C GLY A 126 -0.87 14.84 -20.28
N VAL A 127 -0.77 13.63 -19.73
CA VAL A 127 -1.02 12.38 -20.46
C VAL A 127 -2.32 11.76 -19.96
N ASP A 128 -3.44 12.13 -20.58
CA ASP A 128 -4.77 11.63 -20.21
C ASP A 128 -5.17 10.38 -21.01
N ALA A 129 -4.49 10.09 -22.12
CA ALA A 129 -4.72 8.92 -22.96
C ALA A 129 -3.43 8.44 -23.62
N ALA A 130 -3.34 7.13 -23.86
CA ALA A 130 -2.19 6.53 -24.55
C ALA A 130 -2.64 5.34 -25.40
N ARG A 131 -2.44 5.37 -26.74
CA ARG A 131 -2.79 4.26 -27.64
C ARG A 131 -1.87 3.06 -27.51
N ALA A 132 -0.64 3.26 -27.09
CA ALA A 132 0.35 2.20 -26.87
C ALA A 132 1.16 2.46 -25.61
N VAL A 133 1.34 1.43 -24.80
CA VAL A 133 2.08 1.50 -23.54
C VAL A 133 3.14 0.40 -23.49
N GLY A 134 4.35 0.73 -23.05
CA GLY A 134 5.40 -0.23 -22.72
C GLY A 134 5.46 -0.46 -21.21
N VAL A 135 5.44 -1.72 -20.77
CA VAL A 135 5.62 -2.10 -19.36
C VAL A 135 6.88 -2.93 -19.22
N LEU A 136 7.78 -2.50 -18.34
CA LEU A 136 9.02 -3.22 -18.03
C LEU A 136 8.89 -3.93 -16.69
N GLY A 137 8.92 -5.26 -16.70
CA GLY A 137 8.75 -6.12 -15.55
C GLY A 137 7.44 -6.91 -15.57
N SER A 138 7.34 -7.94 -14.72
CA SER A 138 6.17 -8.84 -14.60
C SER A 138 5.70 -9.05 -13.16
N GLY A 139 6.12 -8.19 -12.22
CA GLY A 139 5.71 -8.28 -10.81
C GLY A 139 4.32 -7.65 -10.55
N ALA A 140 3.87 -7.68 -9.31
CA ALA A 140 2.56 -7.17 -8.88
C ALA A 140 2.30 -5.70 -9.31
N THR A 141 3.33 -4.85 -9.36
CA THR A 141 3.19 -3.48 -9.87
C THR A 141 2.95 -3.45 -11.39
N ALA A 142 3.52 -4.40 -12.15
CA ALA A 142 3.24 -4.53 -13.59
C ALA A 142 1.77 -4.88 -13.84
N THR A 143 1.16 -5.72 -13.00
CA THR A 143 -0.29 -6.00 -13.06
C THR A 143 -1.11 -4.71 -12.91
N SER A 144 -0.76 -3.87 -11.94
CA SER A 144 -1.41 -2.55 -11.78
C SER A 144 -1.14 -1.61 -12.96
N ALA A 145 0.06 -1.66 -13.56
CA ALA A 145 0.39 -0.86 -14.75
C ALA A 145 -0.41 -1.30 -15.98
N LEU A 146 -0.66 -2.59 -16.15
CA LEU A 146 -1.53 -3.12 -17.22
C LEU A 146 -2.96 -2.60 -17.06
N ALA A 147 -3.51 -2.62 -15.85
CA ALA A 147 -4.83 -2.08 -15.57
C ALA A 147 -4.89 -0.55 -15.79
N ALA A 148 -3.86 0.18 -15.37
CA ALA A 148 -3.73 1.61 -15.64
C ALA A 148 -3.67 1.91 -17.14
N SER A 149 -2.94 1.08 -17.92
CA SER A 149 -2.87 1.21 -19.38
C SER A 149 -4.25 1.07 -20.03
N ALA A 150 -5.06 0.13 -19.56
CA ALA A 150 -6.45 -0.01 -20.03
C ALA A 150 -7.30 1.23 -19.72
N ARG A 151 -7.13 1.82 -18.52
CA ARG A 151 -7.82 3.09 -18.16
C ARG A 151 -7.39 4.28 -19.01
N LEU A 152 -6.14 4.29 -19.49
CA LEU A 152 -5.62 5.29 -20.43
C LEU A 152 -6.07 5.05 -21.88
N GLY A 153 -6.87 4.01 -22.15
CA GLY A 153 -7.39 3.69 -23.48
C GLY A 153 -6.36 2.99 -24.38
N ALA A 154 -5.37 2.30 -23.82
CA ALA A 154 -4.35 1.63 -24.62
C ALA A 154 -4.93 0.50 -25.46
N GLU A 155 -4.74 0.60 -26.77
CA GLU A 155 -5.12 -0.43 -27.77
C GLU A 155 -4.03 -1.53 -27.87
N ARG A 156 -2.82 -1.21 -27.43
CA ARG A 156 -1.66 -2.11 -27.47
C ARG A 156 -0.78 -1.92 -26.25
N VAL A 157 -0.43 -3.02 -25.60
CA VAL A 157 0.55 -3.05 -24.51
C VAL A 157 1.70 -3.97 -24.88
N LEU A 158 2.93 -3.50 -24.72
CA LEU A 158 4.16 -4.27 -24.88
C LEU A 158 4.70 -4.57 -23.48
N LEU A 159 4.74 -5.85 -23.11
CA LEU A 159 5.33 -6.27 -21.85
C LEU A 159 6.72 -6.85 -22.11
N SER A 160 7.74 -6.33 -21.43
CA SER A 160 9.10 -6.88 -21.43
C SER A 160 9.47 -7.33 -20.02
N ALA A 161 9.76 -8.61 -19.85
CA ALA A 161 10.13 -9.22 -18.58
C ALA A 161 11.26 -10.25 -18.75
N ARG A 162 11.99 -10.48 -17.66
CA ARG A 162 13.07 -11.50 -17.65
C ARG A 162 12.52 -12.93 -17.61
N SER A 163 11.34 -13.08 -17.06
CA SER A 163 10.61 -14.36 -17.04
C SER A 163 9.19 -14.09 -17.50
N PRO A 164 8.65 -14.90 -18.40
CA PRO A 164 7.27 -14.77 -18.87
C PRO A 164 6.27 -15.06 -17.75
#